data_cbc439553c42152b030fa7cac87635bf
#
_entry.id   cbc439553c42152b030fa7cac87635bf
#
_cell.length_a   1.000
_cell.length_b   1.000
_cell.length_c   1.000
_cell.angle_alpha   90.00
_cell.angle_beta   90.00
_cell.angle_gamma   90.00
#
_symmetry.space_group_name_H-M   'P 1'
#
loop_
_entity.id
_entity.type
_entity.pdbx_description
1 polymer ?
#
loop_
_entity_poly.entity_id
_entity_poly.type
_entity_poly.pdbx_seq_one_letter_code
_entity_poly.pdbx_strand_id
1 'polypeptide(L)'
;MKKILILSANPKNTTNLRLEQEVREIKNTLQLSPHRNEFEIIAGSAVQVDDLTRFLSHHQPAMVHFSGHGTGTDGLILEDNSAQQQLVSTQALAKLFDLFQQQVECVLLNACYSQAQAAAIHQHIDCVVGMNEAIGDEAAIQFSIGFYTALFAGRNYQDCFDMGCTSVDLQGIPEYATPEIKIRRRRYQREELINSVKSEKNNDNQGSQNRSVSIGGSVTGSAIQTGDYDTATINYQQVSLPEPESVNIQAEFNALREIIEKLETSDRRKIDNAFEDAQEELNKPQPDKDEVGDALNRALKYAKKAEGFAGAIEKLQPRLSKTTAWLGDNWHKLLGFVGLTV
;
A
#
# COMPACT_ATOMS: atom_id res chain seq x y z
N MET A 1 -18.28 -17.68 -2.96
CA MET A 1 -17.54 -17.67 -1.67
C MET A 1 -16.08 -17.40 -1.96
N LYS A 2 -15.50 -16.31 -1.42
CA LYS A 2 -14.08 -15.98 -1.60
C LYS A 2 -13.23 -16.82 -0.64
N LYS A 3 -12.23 -17.51 -1.17
CA LYS A 3 -11.32 -18.33 -0.37
C LYS A 3 -10.10 -17.53 0.05
N ILE A 4 -9.75 -17.60 1.32
CA ILE A 4 -8.56 -16.98 1.91
C ILE A 4 -7.66 -18.12 2.38
N LEU A 5 -6.45 -18.17 1.83
CA LEU A 5 -5.44 -19.15 2.19
C LEU A 5 -4.43 -18.50 3.15
N ILE A 6 -4.38 -18.96 4.38
CA ILE A 6 -3.39 -18.53 5.38
C ILE A 6 -2.30 -19.60 5.47
N LEU A 7 -1.06 -19.21 5.23
CA LEU A 7 0.13 -20.06 5.24
C LEU A 7 1.05 -19.62 6.37
N SER A 8 1.28 -20.48 7.35
CA SER A 8 2.11 -20.19 8.51
C SER A 8 3.34 -21.08 8.55
N ALA A 9 4.53 -20.49 8.75
CA ALA A 9 5.80 -21.19 8.90
C ALA A 9 6.58 -20.67 10.11
N ASN A 10 6.98 -21.58 11.01
CA ASN A 10 7.66 -21.29 12.26
C ASN A 10 8.80 -22.29 12.52
N PRO A 11 9.89 -22.28 11.70
CA PRO A 11 10.97 -23.25 11.80
C PRO A 11 11.63 -23.27 13.18
N LYS A 12 12.01 -24.45 13.65
CA LYS A 12 12.57 -24.65 15.00
C LYS A 12 13.85 -23.87 15.29
N ASN A 13 14.60 -23.54 14.26
CA ASN A 13 15.85 -22.79 14.37
C ASN A 13 15.67 -21.26 14.17
N THR A 14 14.44 -20.77 14.28
CA THR A 14 14.10 -19.32 14.26
C THR A 14 13.46 -18.91 15.58
N THR A 15 13.24 -17.61 15.77
CA THR A 15 12.45 -17.09 16.91
C THR A 15 11.02 -17.57 16.79
N ASN A 16 10.47 -18.11 17.89
CA ASN A 16 9.09 -18.61 17.89
C ASN A 16 8.09 -17.46 17.82
N LEU A 17 7.22 -17.48 16.80
CA LEU A 17 6.16 -16.51 16.57
C LEU A 17 4.80 -17.06 17.02
N ARG A 18 3.87 -16.16 17.39
CA ARG A 18 2.51 -16.52 17.84
C ARG A 18 1.52 -16.71 16.68
N LEU A 19 1.94 -17.44 15.62
CA LEU A 19 1.18 -17.60 14.37
C LEU A 19 -0.21 -18.23 14.58
N GLU A 20 -0.32 -19.18 15.50
CA GLU A 20 -1.60 -19.81 15.84
C GLU A 20 -2.59 -18.82 16.46
N GLN A 21 -2.09 -17.85 17.24
CA GLN A 21 -2.91 -16.79 17.80
C GLN A 21 -3.44 -15.89 16.68
N GLU A 22 -2.61 -15.49 15.73
CA GLU A 22 -3.01 -14.70 14.59
C GLU A 22 -4.12 -15.38 13.79
N VAL A 23 -3.93 -16.64 13.41
CA VAL A 23 -4.94 -17.43 12.68
C VAL A 23 -6.25 -17.55 13.46
N ARG A 24 -6.18 -17.73 14.78
CA ARG A 24 -7.36 -17.80 15.65
C ARG A 24 -8.12 -16.47 15.65
N GLU A 25 -7.43 -15.34 15.80
CA GLU A 25 -8.08 -14.03 15.82
C GLU A 25 -8.71 -13.69 14.46
N ILE A 26 -8.06 -14.02 13.34
CA ILE A 26 -8.66 -13.87 12.01
C ILE A 26 -9.94 -14.70 11.88
N LYS A 27 -9.95 -15.96 12.33
CA LYS A 27 -11.15 -16.80 12.31
C LYS A 27 -12.26 -16.26 13.21
N ASN A 28 -11.93 -15.75 14.40
CA ASN A 28 -12.87 -15.12 15.30
C ASN A 28 -13.51 -13.89 14.65
N THR A 29 -12.71 -13.05 13.98
CA THR A 29 -13.18 -11.87 13.25
C THR A 29 -14.19 -12.26 12.16
N LEU A 30 -13.91 -13.34 11.40
CA LEU A 30 -14.86 -13.84 10.41
C LEU A 30 -16.20 -14.29 11.05
N GLN A 31 -16.14 -15.00 12.16
CA GLN A 31 -17.36 -15.50 12.83
C GLN A 31 -18.26 -14.37 13.31
N LEU A 32 -17.69 -13.24 13.73
CA LEU A 32 -18.43 -12.05 14.15
C LEU A 32 -19.01 -11.24 12.99
N SER A 33 -18.54 -11.48 11.75
CA SER A 33 -18.98 -10.74 10.58
C SER A 33 -20.40 -11.12 10.11
N PRO A 34 -21.23 -10.14 9.69
CA PRO A 34 -22.49 -10.42 9.00
C PRO A 34 -22.29 -11.11 7.64
N HIS A 35 -21.11 -10.94 7.02
CA HIS A 35 -20.75 -11.51 5.71
C HIS A 35 -19.99 -12.84 5.82
N ARG A 36 -19.99 -13.50 6.99
CA ARG A 36 -19.20 -14.73 7.22
C ARG A 36 -19.42 -15.84 6.20
N ASN A 37 -20.59 -15.91 5.60
CA ASN A 37 -20.93 -16.93 4.60
C ASN A 37 -20.35 -16.63 3.20
N GLU A 38 -19.76 -15.45 2.99
CA GLU A 38 -19.13 -15.05 1.73
C GLU A 38 -17.66 -15.48 1.64
N PHE A 39 -17.07 -15.86 2.78
CA PHE A 39 -15.66 -16.19 2.90
C PHE A 39 -15.43 -17.60 3.44
N GLU A 40 -14.35 -18.22 3.00
CA GLU A 40 -13.81 -19.48 3.50
C GLU A 40 -12.34 -19.29 3.86
N ILE A 41 -11.96 -19.60 5.12
CA ILE A 41 -10.56 -19.56 5.56
C ILE A 41 -9.99 -20.97 5.55
N ILE A 42 -8.93 -21.16 4.77
CA ILE A 42 -8.11 -22.35 4.68
C ILE A 42 -6.76 -22.03 5.32
N ALA A 43 -6.38 -22.75 6.36
CA ALA A 43 -5.13 -22.51 7.07
C ALA A 43 -4.20 -23.71 6.96
N GLY A 44 -2.96 -23.49 6.49
CA GLY A 44 -1.84 -24.39 6.50
C GLY A 44 -0.82 -23.95 7.55
N SER A 45 -0.38 -24.86 8.41
CA SER A 45 0.70 -24.65 9.38
C SER A 45 1.92 -25.49 9.04
N ALA A 46 3.10 -25.08 9.52
CA ALA A 46 4.38 -25.73 9.22
C ALA A 46 4.61 -25.90 7.70
N VAL A 47 4.34 -24.80 6.96
CA VAL A 47 4.28 -24.83 5.50
C VAL A 47 5.66 -25.06 4.90
N GLN A 48 5.75 -26.05 4.00
CA GLN A 48 6.93 -26.36 3.21
C GLN A 48 6.83 -25.77 1.80
N VAL A 49 7.94 -25.74 1.08
CA VAL A 49 7.98 -25.15 -0.28
C VAL A 49 6.99 -25.82 -1.23
N ASP A 50 6.88 -27.16 -1.19
CA ASP A 50 5.95 -27.92 -2.03
C ASP A 50 4.47 -27.64 -1.71
N ASP A 51 4.18 -27.23 -0.48
CA ASP A 51 2.82 -26.87 -0.07
C ASP A 51 2.32 -25.60 -0.77
N LEU A 52 3.20 -24.65 -1.12
CA LEU A 52 2.81 -23.45 -1.83
C LEU A 52 2.08 -23.77 -3.14
N THR A 53 2.68 -24.60 -3.98
CA THR A 53 2.08 -24.99 -5.28
C THR A 53 0.86 -25.86 -5.10
N ARG A 54 0.89 -26.75 -4.12
CA ARG A 54 -0.21 -27.67 -3.79
C ARG A 54 -1.45 -26.93 -3.32
N PHE A 55 -1.30 -26.03 -2.33
CA PHE A 55 -2.41 -25.26 -1.79
C PHE A 55 -2.99 -24.26 -2.80
N LEU A 56 -2.13 -23.54 -3.54
CA LEU A 56 -2.61 -22.61 -4.56
C LEU A 56 -3.40 -23.33 -5.66
N SER A 57 -2.89 -24.46 -6.16
CA SER A 57 -3.56 -25.22 -7.23
C SER A 57 -4.85 -25.87 -6.76
N HIS A 58 -4.86 -26.46 -5.55
CA HIS A 58 -6.02 -27.18 -5.04
C HIS A 58 -7.14 -26.27 -4.55
N HIS A 59 -6.80 -25.25 -3.79
CA HIS A 59 -7.82 -24.39 -3.16
C HIS A 59 -8.26 -23.22 -4.01
N GLN A 60 -7.43 -22.79 -4.97
CA GLN A 60 -7.72 -21.64 -5.82
C GLN A 60 -8.16 -20.39 -5.02
N PRO A 61 -7.33 -19.87 -4.11
CA PRO A 61 -7.71 -18.77 -3.24
C PRO A 61 -7.76 -17.44 -3.99
N ALA A 62 -8.70 -16.58 -3.60
CA ALA A 62 -8.71 -15.17 -4.03
C ALA A 62 -7.68 -14.33 -3.25
N MET A 63 -7.35 -14.74 -2.04
CA MET A 63 -6.37 -14.06 -1.19
C MET A 63 -5.41 -15.06 -0.55
N VAL A 64 -4.13 -14.71 -0.49
CA VAL A 64 -3.08 -15.46 0.20
C VAL A 64 -2.51 -14.59 1.31
N HIS A 65 -2.46 -15.11 2.52
CA HIS A 65 -1.80 -14.51 3.66
C HIS A 65 -0.64 -15.41 4.09
N PHE A 66 0.56 -14.90 4.03
CA PHE A 66 1.73 -15.55 4.61
C PHE A 66 2.05 -14.93 5.97
N SER A 67 2.23 -15.75 6.97
CA SER A 67 2.60 -15.36 8.33
C SER A 67 3.83 -16.15 8.77
N GLY A 68 4.95 -15.46 9.07
CA GLY A 68 6.22 -16.10 9.39
C GLY A 68 7.42 -15.17 9.30
N HIS A 69 8.58 -15.72 8.95
CA HIS A 69 9.83 -14.98 8.89
C HIS A 69 10.17 -14.48 7.49
N GLY A 70 10.71 -13.26 7.41
CA GLY A 70 11.30 -12.67 6.22
C GLY A 70 12.78 -12.36 6.43
N THR A 71 13.54 -12.37 5.34
CA THR A 71 15.00 -12.14 5.33
C THR A 71 15.40 -10.91 4.49
N GLY A 72 14.51 -9.94 4.38
CA GLY A 72 14.74 -8.77 3.53
C GLY A 72 14.72 -9.14 2.04
N THR A 73 15.73 -8.73 1.28
CA THR A 73 15.78 -8.94 -0.17
C THR A 73 15.83 -10.40 -0.60
N ASP A 74 16.30 -11.30 0.27
CA ASP A 74 16.57 -12.70 -0.11
C ASP A 74 15.29 -13.50 -0.30
N GLY A 75 14.30 -13.36 0.61
CA GLY A 75 13.06 -14.09 0.46
C GLY A 75 12.26 -14.29 1.76
N LEU A 76 11.36 -15.26 1.73
CA LEU A 76 10.60 -15.74 2.87
C LEU A 76 11.15 -17.06 3.38
N ILE A 77 11.01 -17.31 4.68
CA ILE A 77 11.43 -18.55 5.33
C ILE A 77 10.22 -19.47 5.50
N LEU A 78 10.33 -20.65 4.94
CA LEU A 78 9.42 -21.77 5.14
C LEU A 78 10.10 -22.88 5.95
N GLU A 79 9.41 -24.01 6.13
CA GLU A 79 9.97 -25.18 6.79
C GLU A 79 10.46 -26.23 5.79
N ASP A 80 11.53 -26.93 6.12
CA ASP A 80 11.94 -28.14 5.43
C ASP A 80 11.33 -29.40 6.11
N ASN A 81 11.62 -30.58 5.56
CA ASN A 81 11.16 -31.86 6.10
C ASN A 81 11.63 -32.15 7.55
N SER A 82 12.62 -31.42 8.05
CA SER A 82 13.15 -31.53 9.42
C SER A 82 12.65 -30.40 10.33
N ALA A 83 11.68 -29.60 9.84
CA ALA A 83 11.18 -28.40 10.48
C ALA A 83 12.29 -27.35 10.73
N GLN A 84 13.31 -27.30 9.86
CA GLN A 84 14.33 -26.26 9.84
C GLN A 84 13.98 -25.21 8.80
N GLN A 85 14.63 -24.05 8.86
CA GLN A 85 14.39 -22.97 7.91
C GLN A 85 14.80 -23.38 6.49
N GLN A 86 13.92 -23.08 5.54
CA GLN A 86 14.17 -23.16 4.11
C GLN A 86 13.82 -21.85 3.43
N LEU A 87 14.80 -21.21 2.80
CA LEU A 87 14.62 -19.95 2.09
C LEU A 87 13.90 -20.17 0.76
N VAL A 88 12.85 -19.38 0.52
CA VAL A 88 12.20 -19.24 -0.79
C VAL A 88 12.51 -17.85 -1.32
N SER A 89 13.27 -17.80 -2.42
CA SER A 89 13.75 -16.53 -2.95
C SER A 89 12.61 -15.63 -3.46
N THR A 90 12.84 -14.32 -3.38
CA THR A 90 11.93 -13.29 -3.92
C THR A 90 11.53 -13.56 -5.37
N GLN A 91 12.52 -13.97 -6.21
CA GLN A 91 12.26 -14.28 -7.62
C GLN A 91 11.39 -15.54 -7.81
N ALA A 92 11.57 -16.57 -6.96
CA ALA A 92 10.74 -17.78 -7.02
C ALA A 92 9.29 -17.47 -6.64
N LEU A 93 9.08 -16.64 -5.61
CA LEU A 93 7.75 -16.18 -5.21
C LEU A 93 7.07 -15.36 -6.32
N ALA A 94 7.77 -14.43 -6.94
CA ALA A 94 7.22 -13.65 -8.05
C ALA A 94 6.77 -14.56 -9.22
N LYS A 95 7.61 -15.52 -9.63
CA LYS A 95 7.27 -16.50 -10.67
C LYS A 95 6.08 -17.38 -10.29
N LEU A 96 5.99 -17.78 -9.02
CA LEU A 96 4.86 -18.57 -8.53
C LEU A 96 3.56 -17.75 -8.68
N PHE A 97 3.51 -16.52 -8.17
CA PHE A 97 2.32 -15.70 -8.25
C PHE A 97 1.97 -15.23 -9.66
N ASP A 98 2.94 -15.16 -10.59
CA ASP A 98 2.67 -14.98 -12.03
C ASP A 98 1.75 -16.09 -12.58
N LEU A 99 1.99 -17.34 -12.19
CA LEU A 99 1.16 -18.48 -12.62
C LEU A 99 -0.28 -18.40 -12.09
N PHE A 100 -0.49 -17.74 -10.96
CA PHE A 100 -1.79 -17.64 -10.29
C PHE A 100 -2.44 -16.24 -10.37
N GLN A 101 -1.91 -15.34 -11.20
CA GLN A 101 -2.34 -13.94 -11.31
C GLN A 101 -3.81 -13.74 -11.74
N GLN A 102 -4.41 -14.71 -12.40
CA GLN A 102 -5.81 -14.64 -12.81
C GLN A 102 -6.79 -14.96 -11.67
N GLN A 103 -6.29 -15.50 -10.59
CA GLN A 103 -7.05 -16.10 -9.50
C GLN A 103 -6.82 -15.36 -8.18
N VAL A 104 -5.55 -15.10 -7.84
CA VAL A 104 -5.17 -14.39 -6.62
C VAL A 104 -5.33 -12.88 -6.84
N GLU A 105 -6.16 -12.26 -6.04
CA GLU A 105 -6.43 -10.81 -6.07
C GLU A 105 -5.52 -10.04 -5.11
N CYS A 106 -5.24 -10.64 -3.94
CA CYS A 106 -4.48 -10.01 -2.87
C CYS A 106 -3.48 -10.98 -2.24
N VAL A 107 -2.27 -10.48 -1.93
CA VAL A 107 -1.26 -11.19 -1.14
C VAL A 107 -0.87 -10.31 0.06
N LEU A 108 -0.96 -10.86 1.27
CA LEU A 108 -0.51 -10.23 2.49
C LEU A 108 0.70 -11.00 3.03
N LEU A 109 1.83 -10.31 3.19
CA LEU A 109 3.09 -10.89 3.70
C LEU A 109 3.36 -10.33 5.10
N ASN A 110 2.85 -11.01 6.12
CA ASN A 110 3.08 -10.66 7.51
C ASN A 110 4.40 -11.27 7.98
N ALA A 111 5.51 -10.71 7.48
CA ALA A 111 6.87 -11.14 7.70
C ALA A 111 7.82 -9.95 7.66
N CYS A 112 8.81 -9.92 8.54
CA CYS A 112 9.78 -8.81 8.64
C CYS A 112 10.46 -8.53 7.29
N TYR A 113 10.61 -7.24 6.94
CA TYR A 113 11.32 -6.79 5.74
C TYR A 113 10.82 -7.40 4.43
N SER A 114 9.53 -7.77 4.34
CA SER A 114 8.94 -8.41 3.15
C SER A 114 8.57 -7.46 2.02
N GLN A 115 8.97 -6.18 2.10
CA GLN A 115 8.73 -5.16 1.09
C GLN A 115 9.26 -5.54 -0.30
N ALA A 116 10.45 -6.16 -0.36
CA ALA A 116 11.05 -6.59 -1.62
C ALA A 116 10.23 -7.69 -2.30
N GLN A 117 9.74 -8.68 -1.53
CA GLN A 117 8.84 -9.72 -2.01
C GLN A 117 7.50 -9.13 -2.45
N ALA A 118 6.95 -8.20 -1.65
CA ALA A 118 5.72 -7.50 -2.02
C ALA A 118 5.85 -6.74 -3.34
N ALA A 119 6.97 -6.06 -3.58
CA ALA A 119 7.24 -5.35 -4.82
C ALA A 119 7.34 -6.30 -6.03
N ALA A 120 8.03 -7.45 -5.88
CA ALA A 120 8.18 -8.44 -6.93
C ALA A 120 6.86 -9.15 -7.27
N ILE A 121 6.08 -9.54 -6.25
CA ILE A 121 4.76 -10.18 -6.41
C ILE A 121 3.77 -9.19 -7.03
N HIS A 122 3.83 -7.91 -6.67
CA HIS A 122 2.94 -6.89 -7.21
C HIS A 122 3.08 -6.68 -8.72
N GLN A 123 4.17 -7.11 -9.33
CA GLN A 123 4.28 -7.14 -10.79
C GLN A 123 3.21 -8.04 -11.45
N HIS A 124 2.65 -8.98 -10.71
CA HIS A 124 1.67 -9.97 -11.18
C HIS A 124 0.32 -9.86 -10.46
N ILE A 125 0.29 -9.52 -9.17
CA ILE A 125 -0.90 -9.48 -8.31
C ILE A 125 -1.36 -8.03 -8.09
N ASP A 126 -2.68 -7.79 -8.12
CA ASP A 126 -3.25 -6.44 -8.08
C ASP A 126 -3.08 -5.75 -6.71
N CYS A 127 -3.15 -6.48 -5.61
CA CYS A 127 -2.95 -5.96 -4.26
C CYS A 127 -1.89 -6.78 -3.53
N VAL A 128 -0.86 -6.13 -2.98
CA VAL A 128 0.13 -6.81 -2.13
C VAL A 128 0.47 -5.92 -0.94
N VAL A 129 0.43 -6.51 0.25
CA VAL A 129 0.90 -5.89 1.50
C VAL A 129 2.18 -6.58 1.93
N GLY A 130 3.18 -5.81 2.33
CA GLY A 130 4.43 -6.29 2.92
C GLY A 130 4.88 -5.38 4.06
N MET A 131 5.99 -5.71 4.70
CA MET A 131 6.57 -4.95 5.81
C MET A 131 7.88 -4.31 5.39
N ASN A 132 8.03 -2.98 5.57
CA ASN A 132 9.25 -2.26 5.22
C ASN A 132 10.36 -2.41 6.26
N GLU A 133 10.00 -2.79 7.48
CA GLU A 133 10.91 -3.00 8.60
C GLU A 133 10.58 -4.31 9.35
N ALA A 134 11.29 -4.57 10.45
CA ALA A 134 10.91 -5.62 11.38
C ALA A 134 9.56 -5.27 12.01
N ILE A 135 8.68 -6.26 12.10
CA ILE A 135 7.39 -6.13 12.78
C ILE A 135 7.34 -7.10 13.95
N GLY A 136 6.91 -6.62 15.11
CA GLY A 136 6.72 -7.44 16.29
C GLY A 136 5.43 -8.27 16.20
N ASP A 137 5.40 -9.40 16.90
CA ASP A 137 4.24 -10.31 16.96
C ASP A 137 2.91 -9.60 17.27
N GLU A 138 2.95 -8.68 18.25
CA GLU A 138 1.76 -7.94 18.67
C GLU A 138 1.24 -7.04 17.55
N ALA A 139 2.15 -6.29 16.90
CA ALA A 139 1.81 -5.42 15.79
C ALA A 139 1.26 -6.24 14.60
N ALA A 140 1.89 -7.36 14.27
CA ALA A 140 1.48 -8.26 13.20
C ALA A 140 0.06 -8.80 13.41
N ILE A 141 -0.26 -9.26 14.63
CA ILE A 141 -1.58 -9.77 15.01
C ILE A 141 -2.62 -8.64 14.97
N GLN A 142 -2.32 -7.45 15.51
CA GLN A 142 -3.25 -6.32 15.52
C GLN A 142 -3.51 -5.79 14.11
N PHE A 143 -2.49 -5.72 13.26
CA PHE A 143 -2.66 -5.39 11.85
C PHE A 143 -3.63 -6.38 11.17
N SER A 144 -3.42 -7.68 11.36
CA SER A 144 -4.29 -8.70 10.79
C SER A 144 -5.73 -8.59 11.29
N ILE A 145 -5.96 -8.35 12.59
CA ILE A 145 -7.30 -8.15 13.14
C ILE A 145 -8.00 -6.97 12.45
N GLY A 146 -7.34 -5.81 12.35
CA GLY A 146 -7.89 -4.62 11.71
C GLY A 146 -8.18 -4.85 10.22
N PHE A 147 -7.20 -5.39 9.49
CA PHE A 147 -7.32 -5.68 8.06
C PHE A 147 -8.52 -6.61 7.77
N TYR A 148 -8.61 -7.74 8.48
CA TYR A 148 -9.69 -8.69 8.27
C TYR A 148 -11.04 -8.22 8.80
N THR A 149 -11.07 -7.36 9.82
CA THR A 149 -12.32 -6.70 10.26
C THR A 149 -12.93 -5.88 9.11
N ALA A 150 -12.14 -5.09 8.42
CA ALA A 150 -12.61 -4.31 7.27
C ALA A 150 -12.94 -5.20 6.06
N LEU A 151 -12.11 -6.22 5.77
CA LEU A 151 -12.34 -7.16 4.67
C LEU A 151 -13.68 -7.90 4.82
N PHE A 152 -13.95 -8.42 6.00
CA PHE A 152 -15.19 -9.14 6.28
C PHE A 152 -16.40 -8.21 6.45
N ALA A 153 -16.20 -6.89 6.55
CA ALA A 153 -17.23 -5.87 6.43
C ALA A 153 -17.48 -5.44 4.97
N GLY A 154 -16.82 -6.08 3.97
CA GLY A 154 -17.01 -5.80 2.55
C GLY A 154 -16.26 -4.56 2.06
N ARG A 155 -15.26 -4.07 2.81
CA ARG A 155 -14.45 -2.92 2.42
C ARG A 155 -13.43 -3.29 1.33
N ASN A 156 -12.98 -2.30 0.55
CA ASN A 156 -11.89 -2.48 -0.41
C ASN A 156 -10.54 -2.70 0.28
N TYR A 157 -9.51 -3.14 -0.46
CA TYR A 157 -8.21 -3.49 0.12
C TYR A 157 -7.46 -2.29 0.71
N GLN A 158 -7.66 -1.06 0.19
CA GLN A 158 -7.08 0.14 0.78
C GLN A 158 -7.67 0.40 2.17
N ASP A 159 -8.99 0.37 2.29
CA ASP A 159 -9.67 0.53 3.58
C ASP A 159 -9.27 -0.57 4.58
N CYS A 160 -9.06 -1.82 4.08
CA CYS A 160 -8.58 -2.92 4.92
C CYS A 160 -7.18 -2.63 5.48
N PHE A 161 -6.29 -2.14 4.63
CA PHE A 161 -4.93 -1.75 5.01
C PHE A 161 -4.94 -0.62 6.04
N ASP A 162 -5.70 0.45 5.78
CA ASP A 162 -5.80 1.61 6.66
C ASP A 162 -6.37 1.21 8.03
N MET A 163 -7.36 0.32 8.05
CA MET A 163 -7.91 -0.24 9.30
C MET A 163 -6.88 -1.10 10.03
N GLY A 164 -6.06 -1.87 9.31
CA GLY A 164 -4.95 -2.63 9.87
C GLY A 164 -3.95 -1.74 10.59
N CYS A 165 -3.43 -0.70 9.92
CA CYS A 165 -2.52 0.28 10.51
C CYS A 165 -3.16 1.02 11.70
N THR A 166 -4.43 1.43 11.57
CA THR A 166 -5.18 2.09 12.65
C THR A 166 -5.33 1.17 13.87
N SER A 167 -5.56 -0.14 13.66
CA SER A 167 -5.67 -1.11 14.76
C SER A 167 -4.39 -1.23 15.56
N VAL A 168 -3.23 -1.19 14.90
CA VAL A 168 -1.90 -1.16 15.55
C VAL A 168 -1.73 0.13 16.36
N ASP A 169 -2.05 1.28 15.78
CA ASP A 169 -1.93 2.61 16.43
C ASP A 169 -2.85 2.75 17.64
N LEU A 170 -4.09 2.25 17.57
CA LEU A 170 -5.05 2.24 18.68
C LEU A 170 -4.55 1.44 19.90
N GLN A 171 -3.68 0.46 19.70
CA GLN A 171 -3.02 -0.28 20.78
C GLN A 171 -1.78 0.44 21.33
N GLY A 172 -1.44 1.61 20.78
CA GLY A 172 -0.24 2.36 21.16
C GLY A 172 1.06 1.69 20.71
N ILE A 173 1.01 0.83 19.69
CA ILE A 173 2.17 0.12 19.16
C ILE A 173 2.82 1.00 18.07
N PRO A 174 4.13 1.32 18.20
CA PRO A 174 4.78 2.29 17.29
C PRO A 174 4.97 1.79 15.86
N GLU A 175 4.80 0.49 15.59
CA GLU A 175 4.99 -0.15 14.28
C GLU A 175 3.81 0.03 13.31
N TYR A 176 2.86 0.91 13.60
CA TYR A 176 1.70 1.18 12.71
C TYR A 176 2.08 1.65 11.30
N ALA A 177 3.29 2.18 11.11
CA ALA A 177 3.84 2.64 9.83
C ALA A 177 4.73 1.58 9.13
N THR A 178 4.93 0.40 9.75
CA THR A 178 5.73 -0.69 9.18
C THR A 178 5.06 -1.40 8.00
N PRO A 179 3.72 -1.63 7.99
CA PRO A 179 3.07 -2.20 6.81
C PRO A 179 3.07 -1.23 5.63
N GLU A 180 3.24 -1.76 4.42
CA GLU A 180 3.12 -1.06 3.14
C GLU A 180 2.20 -1.81 2.19
N ILE A 181 1.37 -1.07 1.46
CA ILE A 181 0.46 -1.62 0.45
C ILE A 181 0.85 -1.16 -0.96
N LYS A 182 0.71 -2.07 -1.92
CA LYS A 182 0.86 -1.80 -3.36
C LYS A 182 -0.41 -2.26 -4.07
N ILE A 183 -1.10 -1.35 -4.79
CA ILE A 183 -2.37 -1.63 -5.46
C ILE A 183 -2.30 -1.21 -6.93
N ARG A 184 -2.77 -2.09 -7.84
CA ARG A 184 -3.00 -1.78 -9.24
C ARG A 184 -4.48 -1.48 -9.50
N ARG A 185 -4.77 -0.39 -10.22
CA ARG A 185 -6.14 0.02 -10.59
C ARG A 185 -6.78 -0.77 -11.74
N ARG A 186 -6.07 -1.74 -12.37
CA ARG A 186 -6.51 -2.37 -13.63
C ARG A 186 -7.83 -3.13 -13.58
N ARG A 187 -8.21 -3.72 -12.44
CA ARG A 187 -9.46 -4.52 -12.34
C ARG A 187 -10.71 -3.65 -12.20
N TYR A 188 -10.64 -2.56 -11.45
CA TYR A 188 -11.76 -1.64 -11.28
C TYR A 188 -12.20 -1.03 -12.63
N GLN A 189 -11.26 -0.63 -13.49
CA GLN A 189 -11.58 -0.11 -14.82
C GLN A 189 -12.27 -1.14 -15.73
N ARG A 190 -11.98 -2.44 -15.57
CA ARG A 190 -12.61 -3.49 -16.39
C ARG A 190 -14.04 -3.81 -15.96
N GLU A 191 -14.33 -3.78 -14.66
CA GLU A 191 -15.69 -3.96 -14.13
C GLU A 191 -16.55 -2.72 -14.40
N GLU A 192 -16.01 -1.52 -14.32
CA GLU A 192 -16.69 -0.29 -14.73
C GLU A 192 -16.97 -0.29 -16.23
N LEU A 193 -16.03 -0.72 -17.08
CA LEU A 193 -16.25 -0.85 -18.53
C LEU A 193 -17.32 -1.93 -18.85
N ILE A 194 -17.32 -3.06 -18.15
CA ILE A 194 -18.31 -4.12 -18.33
C ILE A 194 -19.69 -3.66 -17.83
N ASN A 195 -19.74 -2.90 -16.76
CA ASN A 195 -20.98 -2.36 -16.20
C ASN A 195 -21.52 -1.19 -17.04
N SER A 196 -20.65 -0.34 -17.59
CA SER A 196 -21.06 0.72 -18.55
C SER A 196 -21.60 0.13 -19.85
N VAL A 197 -20.96 -0.90 -20.41
CA VAL A 197 -21.43 -1.60 -21.62
C VAL A 197 -22.74 -2.39 -21.36
N LYS A 198 -22.97 -2.88 -20.14
CA LYS A 198 -24.25 -3.50 -19.76
C LYS A 198 -25.36 -2.49 -19.55
N SER A 199 -25.05 -1.27 -19.05
CA SER A 199 -26.04 -0.21 -18.88
C SER A 199 -26.46 0.43 -20.20
N GLU A 200 -25.56 0.50 -21.20
CA GLU A 200 -25.92 1.00 -22.54
C GLU A 200 -26.87 0.07 -23.33
N LYS A 201 -26.86 -1.25 -23.01
CA LYS A 201 -27.78 -2.20 -23.67
C LYS A 201 -29.20 -2.27 -23.05
N ASN A 202 -29.41 -1.64 -21.89
CA ASN A 202 -30.72 -1.64 -21.21
C ASN A 202 -31.46 -0.29 -21.26
N ASN A 203 -30.95 0.73 -21.98
CA ASN A 203 -31.54 2.06 -22.03
C ASN A 203 -32.23 2.37 -23.37
N ASP A 204 -33.13 1.47 -23.84
CA ASP A 204 -34.20 1.88 -24.72
C ASP A 204 -35.53 1.73 -23.95
N ASN A 205 -35.90 2.73 -23.21
CA ASN A 205 -37.22 3.17 -22.76
C ASN A 205 -37.20 3.62 -21.28
N GLN A 206 -37.03 4.93 -21.06
CA GLN A 206 -37.86 5.77 -20.20
C GLN A 206 -37.25 7.17 -20.07
N GLY A 207 -38.07 8.19 -20.27
CA GLY A 207 -37.70 9.60 -20.30
C GLY A 207 -37.04 10.06 -19.00
N SER A 208 -35.76 10.37 -19.07
CA SER A 208 -34.96 10.97 -17.99
C SER A 208 -35.09 12.49 -18.02
N GLN A 209 -35.60 13.10 -16.95
CA GLN A 209 -35.50 14.54 -16.73
C GLN A 209 -34.04 14.87 -16.38
N ASN A 210 -33.33 15.48 -17.31
CA ASN A 210 -31.97 15.99 -17.08
C ASN A 210 -32.01 17.13 -16.05
N ARG A 211 -31.52 16.87 -14.83
CA ARG A 211 -31.24 17.87 -13.81
C ARG A 211 -29.76 18.19 -13.83
N SER A 212 -29.38 19.34 -14.35
CA SER A 212 -27.99 19.81 -14.38
C SER A 212 -27.78 20.88 -13.31
N VAL A 213 -26.68 20.78 -12.57
CA VAL A 213 -26.21 21.83 -11.67
C VAL A 213 -24.97 22.47 -12.28
N SER A 214 -25.00 23.80 -12.43
CA SER A 214 -23.84 24.57 -12.89
C SER A 214 -23.20 25.28 -11.71
N ILE A 215 -21.92 25.01 -11.45
CA ILE A 215 -21.16 25.61 -10.36
C ILE A 215 -20.11 26.52 -10.96
N GLY A 216 -20.23 27.84 -10.66
CA GLY A 216 -19.35 28.91 -11.18
C GLY A 216 -18.00 29.04 -10.43
N GLY A 217 -17.49 27.97 -9.76
CA GLY A 217 -16.24 27.99 -9.02
C GLY A 217 -15.63 26.59 -8.86
N SER A 218 -14.40 26.50 -8.31
CA SER A 218 -13.72 25.24 -8.06
C SER A 218 -14.33 24.50 -6.87
N VAL A 219 -14.74 23.24 -7.06
CA VAL A 219 -15.14 22.31 -5.98
C VAL A 219 -14.05 21.25 -5.86
N THR A 220 -13.38 21.21 -4.70
CA THR A 220 -12.30 20.25 -4.44
C THR A 220 -12.75 19.27 -3.37
N GLY A 221 -12.79 17.97 -3.71
CA GLY A 221 -13.03 16.90 -2.74
C GLY A 221 -14.47 16.72 -2.25
N SER A 222 -15.49 17.28 -2.95
CA SER A 222 -16.90 17.13 -2.56
C SER A 222 -17.73 16.59 -3.72
N ALA A 223 -18.64 15.64 -3.43
CA ALA A 223 -19.64 15.18 -4.38
C ALA A 223 -20.97 15.91 -4.14
N ILE A 224 -21.60 16.42 -5.21
CA ILE A 224 -22.91 17.06 -5.17
C ILE A 224 -23.94 16.08 -5.75
N GLN A 225 -24.87 15.64 -4.95
CA GLN A 225 -25.94 14.71 -5.33
C GLN A 225 -27.25 15.47 -5.49
N THR A 226 -27.97 15.28 -6.61
CA THR A 226 -29.16 16.05 -6.97
C THR A 226 -30.45 15.21 -7.06
N GLY A 227 -30.43 13.92 -6.70
CA GLY A 227 -31.59 13.03 -6.73
C GLY A 227 -31.47 11.80 -5.83
N ASP A 228 -32.60 11.12 -5.60
CA ASP A 228 -32.72 10.02 -4.62
C ASP A 228 -32.04 8.71 -5.00
N TYR A 229 -31.51 8.58 -6.25
CA TYR A 229 -30.82 7.40 -6.75
C TYR A 229 -29.70 7.73 -7.77
N ASP A 230 -29.19 8.97 -7.76
CA ASP A 230 -28.17 9.39 -8.70
C ASP A 230 -26.77 8.95 -8.26
N THR A 231 -26.02 8.36 -9.20
CA THR A 231 -24.61 8.01 -9.03
C THR A 231 -23.75 9.24 -9.39
N ALA A 232 -23.00 9.78 -8.43
CA ALA A 232 -22.07 10.85 -8.69
C ALA A 232 -20.80 10.27 -9.34
N THR A 233 -20.53 10.63 -10.61
CA THR A 233 -19.25 10.34 -11.26
C THR A 233 -18.31 11.50 -11.00
N ILE A 234 -17.30 11.29 -10.16
CA ILE A 234 -16.25 12.27 -9.91
C ILE A 234 -15.16 12.06 -10.94
N ASN A 235 -15.08 12.94 -11.93
CA ASN A 235 -13.94 12.97 -12.84
C ASN A 235 -12.78 13.69 -12.15
N TYR A 236 -11.83 12.93 -11.62
CA TYR A 236 -10.55 13.51 -11.22
C TYR A 236 -9.81 13.96 -12.48
N GLN A 237 -9.56 15.25 -12.63
CA GLN A 237 -8.54 15.69 -13.58
C GLN A 237 -7.22 15.08 -13.10
N GLN A 238 -6.74 14.10 -13.83
CA GLN A 238 -5.38 13.60 -13.68
C GLN A 238 -4.45 14.80 -13.94
N VAL A 239 -3.84 15.34 -12.89
CA VAL A 239 -2.70 16.22 -13.04
C VAL A 239 -1.61 15.34 -13.62
N SER A 240 -1.41 15.41 -14.93
CA SER A 240 -0.28 14.75 -15.57
C SER A 240 0.99 15.38 -14.98
N LEU A 241 1.76 14.57 -14.26
CA LEU A 241 3.08 15.00 -13.81
C LEU A 241 3.91 15.35 -15.06
N PRO A 242 4.73 16.40 -15.01
CA PRO A 242 5.61 16.75 -16.12
C PRO A 242 6.58 15.59 -16.41
N GLU A 243 7.02 15.46 -17.66
CA GLU A 243 8.05 14.50 -18.03
C GLU A 243 9.30 14.70 -17.16
N PRO A 244 9.91 13.64 -16.59
CA PRO A 244 11.04 13.74 -15.67
C PRO A 244 12.20 14.61 -16.19
N GLU A 245 12.44 14.54 -17.51
CA GLU A 245 13.51 15.29 -18.20
C GLU A 245 13.19 16.78 -18.36
N SER A 246 11.94 17.19 -18.25
CA SER A 246 11.51 18.58 -18.35
C SER A 246 11.62 19.34 -17.02
N VAL A 247 11.87 18.65 -15.91
CA VAL A 247 11.92 19.24 -14.58
C VAL A 247 13.33 19.75 -14.26
N ASN A 248 13.44 21.06 -14.00
CA ASN A 248 14.65 21.62 -13.42
C ASN A 248 14.68 21.32 -11.92
N ILE A 249 15.23 20.16 -11.57
CA ILE A 249 15.27 19.68 -10.19
C ILE A 249 15.98 20.65 -9.24
N GLN A 250 17.06 21.28 -9.67
CA GLN A 250 17.81 22.24 -8.86
C GLN A 250 16.94 23.44 -8.45
N ALA A 251 16.11 23.93 -9.37
CA ALA A 251 15.19 25.05 -9.10
C ALA A 251 14.09 24.63 -8.11
N GLU A 252 13.51 23.45 -8.29
CA GLU A 252 12.46 22.94 -7.40
C GLU A 252 13.02 22.62 -6.00
N PHE A 253 14.21 22.05 -5.93
CA PHE A 253 14.93 21.78 -4.68
C PHE A 253 15.20 23.07 -3.88
N ASN A 254 15.72 24.10 -4.53
CA ASN A 254 15.96 25.40 -3.90
C ASN A 254 14.66 26.05 -3.40
N ALA A 255 13.58 25.93 -4.17
CA ALA A 255 12.27 26.44 -3.77
C ALA A 255 11.67 25.68 -2.57
N LEU A 256 11.85 24.35 -2.48
CA LEU A 256 11.46 23.54 -1.31
C LEU A 256 12.25 23.99 -0.07
N ARG A 257 13.56 24.13 -0.21
CA ARG A 257 14.44 24.59 0.86
C ARG A 257 14.02 25.96 1.39
N GLU A 258 13.78 26.93 0.51
CA GLU A 258 13.36 28.29 0.88
C GLU A 258 12.03 28.31 1.67
N ILE A 259 11.08 27.44 1.33
CA ILE A 259 9.79 27.35 2.04
C ILE A 259 10.01 26.75 3.43
N ILE A 260 10.81 25.71 3.53
CA ILE A 260 11.05 24.98 4.78
C ILE A 260 11.96 25.79 5.73
N GLU A 261 12.88 26.58 5.22
CA GLU A 261 13.74 27.46 6.02
C GLU A 261 12.94 28.52 6.82
N LYS A 262 11.73 28.88 6.37
CA LYS A 262 10.85 29.83 7.05
C LYS A 262 10.07 29.22 8.23
N LEU A 263 10.12 27.91 8.42
CA LEU A 263 9.42 27.22 9.49
C LEU A 263 10.23 27.30 10.81
N GLU A 264 9.55 27.51 11.93
CA GLU A 264 10.18 27.48 13.24
C GLU A 264 10.21 26.04 13.79
N THR A 265 11.41 25.52 14.07
CA THR A 265 11.60 24.14 14.54
C THR A 265 12.89 23.96 15.33
N SER A 266 12.84 23.12 16.36
CA SER A 266 14.01 22.66 17.11
C SER A 266 14.89 21.68 16.29
N ASP A 267 14.34 21.08 15.24
CA ASP A 267 15.05 20.11 14.39
C ASP A 267 15.77 20.76 13.19
N ARG A 268 15.96 22.11 13.18
CA ARG A 268 16.58 22.86 12.09
C ARG A 268 17.84 22.20 11.56
N ARG A 269 18.79 21.87 12.44
CA ARG A 269 20.07 21.26 12.05
C ARG A 269 19.88 19.92 11.30
N LYS A 270 18.87 19.12 11.68
CA LYS A 270 18.60 17.85 11.02
C LYS A 270 18.00 18.05 9.62
N ILE A 271 17.19 19.09 9.47
CA ILE A 271 16.62 19.50 8.18
C ILE A 271 17.75 19.98 7.26
N ASP A 272 18.61 20.87 7.77
CA ASP A 272 19.71 21.45 7.00
C ASP A 272 20.68 20.36 6.52
N ASN A 273 21.08 19.44 7.40
CA ASN A 273 21.95 18.30 7.04
C ASN A 273 21.31 17.42 5.95
N ALA A 274 20.00 17.14 6.05
CA ALA A 274 19.32 16.35 5.04
C ALA A 274 19.20 17.07 3.68
N PHE A 275 19.06 18.40 3.67
CA PHE A 275 19.14 19.19 2.44
C PHE A 275 20.57 19.24 1.89
N GLU A 276 21.60 19.28 2.72
CA GLU A 276 23.01 19.22 2.30
C GLU A 276 23.31 17.87 1.65
N ASP A 277 22.89 16.75 2.24
CA ASP A 277 23.02 15.40 1.65
C ASP A 277 22.39 15.35 0.25
N ALA A 278 21.15 15.84 0.10
CA ALA A 278 20.47 15.87 -1.19
C ALA A 278 21.17 16.78 -2.21
N GLN A 279 21.71 17.92 -1.76
CA GLN A 279 22.42 18.87 -2.64
C GLN A 279 23.76 18.28 -3.12
N GLU A 280 24.50 17.58 -2.26
CA GLU A 280 25.72 16.89 -2.66
C GLU A 280 25.45 15.86 -3.74
N GLU A 281 24.35 15.10 -3.59
CA GLU A 281 23.96 14.10 -4.58
C GLU A 281 23.54 14.74 -5.90
N LEU A 282 22.72 15.81 -5.84
CA LEU A 282 22.28 16.56 -7.03
C LEU A 282 23.42 17.22 -7.82
N ASN A 283 24.57 17.47 -7.20
CA ASN A 283 25.76 18.04 -7.85
C ASN A 283 26.61 17.00 -8.60
N LYS A 284 26.33 15.72 -8.47
CA LYS A 284 27.03 14.67 -9.21
C LYS A 284 26.64 14.69 -10.68
N PRO A 285 27.53 14.27 -11.61
CA PRO A 285 27.21 14.19 -13.04
C PRO A 285 26.02 13.29 -13.37
N GLN A 286 25.78 12.28 -12.54
CA GLN A 286 24.62 11.39 -12.58
C GLN A 286 24.10 11.25 -11.14
N PRO A 287 23.14 12.08 -10.71
CA PRO A 287 22.58 12.01 -9.38
C PRO A 287 21.83 10.69 -9.17
N ASP A 288 22.06 10.04 -8.04
CA ASP A 288 21.27 8.90 -7.61
C ASP A 288 19.93 9.43 -7.09
N LYS A 289 18.88 9.17 -7.85
CA LYS A 289 17.50 9.64 -7.54
C LYS A 289 16.96 9.01 -6.26
N ASP A 290 17.44 7.83 -5.91
CA ASP A 290 17.06 7.12 -4.68
C ASP A 290 17.60 7.85 -3.46
N GLU A 291 18.88 8.18 -3.46
CA GLU A 291 19.56 8.92 -2.40
C GLU A 291 18.98 10.33 -2.23
N VAL A 292 18.70 11.04 -3.34
CA VAL A 292 18.04 12.35 -3.30
C VAL A 292 16.64 12.23 -2.68
N GLY A 293 15.88 11.22 -3.07
CA GLY A 293 14.54 10.96 -2.53
C GLY A 293 14.54 10.70 -1.02
N ASP A 294 15.49 9.88 -0.55
CA ASP A 294 15.64 9.57 0.88
C ASP A 294 16.07 10.80 1.70
N ALA A 295 16.99 11.58 1.19
CA ALA A 295 17.42 12.81 1.85
C ALA A 295 16.26 13.82 1.97
N LEU A 296 15.50 14.04 0.90
CA LEU A 296 14.31 14.90 0.92
C LEU A 296 13.23 14.37 1.87
N ASN A 297 12.98 13.06 1.89
CA ASN A 297 12.03 12.44 2.82
C ASN A 297 12.44 12.70 4.28
N ARG A 298 13.74 12.54 4.62
CA ARG A 298 14.25 12.88 5.95
C ARG A 298 14.01 14.35 6.29
N ALA A 299 14.33 15.27 5.39
CA ALA A 299 14.10 16.71 5.60
C ALA A 299 12.63 17.02 5.88
N LEU A 300 11.72 16.48 5.07
CA LEU A 300 10.28 16.68 5.19
C LEU A 300 9.68 16.06 6.45
N LYS A 301 10.15 14.88 6.88
CA LYS A 301 9.75 14.26 8.15
C LYS A 301 10.06 15.14 9.36
N TYR A 302 11.21 15.81 9.38
CA TYR A 302 11.54 16.77 10.42
C TYR A 302 10.75 18.07 10.27
N ALA A 303 10.60 18.59 9.05
CA ALA A 303 9.84 19.80 8.78
C ALA A 303 8.35 19.65 9.16
N LYS A 304 7.76 18.47 9.01
CA LYS A 304 6.36 18.17 9.40
C LYS A 304 6.07 18.44 10.87
N LYS A 305 7.11 18.39 11.74
CA LYS A 305 6.99 18.66 13.17
C LYS A 305 7.09 20.16 13.51
N ALA A 306 7.41 20.99 12.52
CA ALA A 306 7.58 22.42 12.72
C ALA A 306 6.24 23.13 12.87
N GLU A 307 6.21 24.17 13.67
CA GLU A 307 5.08 25.09 13.75
C GLU A 307 4.89 25.80 12.38
N GLY A 308 3.64 25.90 11.92
CA GLY A 308 3.32 26.50 10.63
C GLY A 308 3.46 25.56 9.40
N PHE A 309 3.90 24.30 9.57
CA PHE A 309 4.04 23.37 8.44
C PHE A 309 2.72 23.15 7.68
N ALA A 310 1.59 23.03 8.40
CA ALA A 310 0.27 22.89 7.77
C ALA A 310 -0.07 24.06 6.81
N GLY A 311 0.29 25.27 7.18
CA GLY A 311 0.11 26.46 6.30
C GLY A 311 1.12 26.53 5.14
N ALA A 312 2.24 25.81 5.22
CA ALA A 312 3.23 25.74 4.15
C ALA A 312 2.90 24.67 3.11
N ILE A 313 2.02 23.70 3.42
CA ILE A 313 1.68 22.57 2.54
C ILE A 313 1.20 23.05 1.16
N GLU A 314 0.33 24.06 1.07
CA GLU A 314 -0.17 24.58 -0.21
C GLU A 314 0.94 25.10 -1.13
N LYS A 315 2.02 25.64 -0.54
CA LYS A 315 3.19 26.14 -1.28
C LYS A 315 4.18 25.02 -1.62
N LEU A 316 4.25 23.99 -0.76
CA LEU A 316 5.12 22.83 -0.95
C LEU A 316 4.57 21.86 -2.01
N GLN A 317 3.26 21.63 -2.07
CA GLN A 317 2.62 20.67 -2.97
C GLN A 317 3.04 20.80 -4.44
N PRO A 318 3.00 22.00 -5.10
CA PRO A 318 3.38 22.11 -6.50
C PRO A 318 4.86 21.77 -6.72
N ARG A 319 5.73 22.08 -5.76
CA ARG A 319 7.16 21.80 -5.82
C ARG A 319 7.45 20.32 -5.62
N LEU A 320 6.79 19.72 -4.64
CA LEU A 320 6.86 18.27 -4.38
C LEU A 320 6.36 17.47 -5.58
N SER A 321 5.25 17.87 -6.22
CA SER A 321 4.73 17.18 -7.41
C SER A 321 5.74 17.17 -8.57
N LYS A 322 6.47 18.27 -8.81
CA LYS A 322 7.53 18.30 -9.81
C LYS A 322 8.75 17.50 -9.40
N THR A 323 9.14 17.57 -8.13
CA THR A 323 10.25 16.76 -7.59
C THR A 323 9.94 15.27 -7.71
N THR A 324 8.72 14.83 -7.41
CA THR A 324 8.28 13.44 -7.60
C THR A 324 8.30 13.01 -9.07
N ALA A 325 7.93 13.90 -10.00
CA ALA A 325 8.04 13.63 -11.42
C ALA A 325 9.49 13.37 -11.84
N TRP A 326 10.45 14.18 -11.34
CA TRP A 326 11.86 13.99 -11.62
C TRP A 326 12.43 12.72 -10.99
N LEU A 327 12.00 12.34 -9.79
CA LEU A 327 12.41 11.10 -9.12
C LEU A 327 12.02 9.85 -9.92
N GLY A 328 11.00 9.93 -10.78
CA GLY A 328 10.56 8.80 -11.59
C GLY A 328 10.07 7.64 -10.71
N ASP A 329 10.65 6.45 -10.84
CA ASP A 329 10.24 5.26 -10.07
C ASP A 329 10.42 5.42 -8.54
N ASN A 330 11.24 6.39 -8.10
CA ASN A 330 11.50 6.69 -6.69
C ASN A 330 10.54 7.74 -6.08
N TRP A 331 9.52 8.16 -6.82
CA TRP A 331 8.53 9.16 -6.40
C TRP A 331 7.78 8.80 -5.10
N HIS A 332 7.63 7.51 -4.83
CA HIS A 332 6.94 6.99 -3.64
C HIS A 332 7.55 7.47 -2.31
N LYS A 333 8.84 7.85 -2.30
CA LYS A 333 9.53 8.35 -1.11
C LYS A 333 8.95 9.68 -0.59
N LEU A 334 8.30 10.46 -1.44
CA LEU A 334 7.69 11.74 -1.09
C LEU A 334 6.15 11.71 -1.01
N LEU A 335 5.54 10.55 -1.22
CA LEU A 335 4.07 10.38 -1.24
C LEU A 335 3.35 10.96 -0.03
N GLY A 336 3.88 10.73 1.17
CA GLY A 336 3.28 11.22 2.42
C GLY A 336 3.20 12.74 2.55
N PHE A 337 3.75 13.49 1.59
CA PHE A 337 3.80 14.96 1.59
C PHE A 337 3.11 15.59 0.37
N VAL A 338 2.85 14.83 -0.69
CA VAL A 338 2.32 15.38 -1.96
C VAL A 338 0.80 15.50 -1.95
N GLY A 339 0.11 14.93 -0.95
CA GLY A 339 -1.36 14.95 -0.91
C GLY A 339 -2.01 14.23 -2.09
N LEU A 340 -1.25 13.45 -2.84
CA LEU A 340 -1.76 12.57 -3.86
C LEU A 340 -2.37 11.36 -3.15
N THR A 341 -3.65 11.46 -2.84
CA THR A 341 -4.47 10.26 -2.67
C THR A 341 -4.48 9.55 -4.01
N VAL A 342 -3.62 8.56 -4.12
CA VAL A 342 -3.60 7.65 -5.27
C VAL A 342 -4.74 6.66 -5.16
#